data_ba415a40ba01a2c35490437065a7a1d2
#
_entry.id   ba415a40ba01a2c35490437065a7a1d2
#
_cell.length_a   1.000
_cell.length_b   1.000
_cell.length_c   1.000
_cell.angle_alpha   90.00
_cell.angle_beta   90.00
_cell.angle_gamma   90.00
#
_symmetry.space_group_name_H-M   'P 1'
#
loop_
_entity.id
_entity.type
_entity.pdbx_description
1 polymer ?
#
loop_
_entity_poly.entity_id
_entity_poly.type
_entity_poly.pdbx_seq_one_letter_code
_entity_poly.pdbx_strand_id
1 'polypeptide(L)'
;MAERVRQHKIIYPDGSTFPRDNKFLFKSETVWYIVRAYSNKHSYDEIVGLFNPVRDSDGTGRGYQNDCIMKENDVPENLMTRFNMDRVITSEDGVRFVVNTNWGTPVAGDKDCWQAFISAAKKAGYTVV
;
A
#
# COMPACT_ATOMS: atom_id res chain seq x y z
N MET A 1 15.93 -10.06 -13.41
CA MET A 1 14.72 -9.38 -12.93
C MET A 1 13.90 -10.35 -12.11
N ALA A 2 13.50 -9.94 -10.92
CA ALA A 2 12.70 -10.82 -10.08
C ALA A 2 11.30 -10.97 -10.67
N GLU A 3 10.81 -12.19 -10.74
CA GLU A 3 9.46 -12.47 -11.17
C GLU A 3 8.47 -11.99 -10.09
N ARG A 4 7.33 -11.49 -10.54
CA ARG A 4 6.23 -11.20 -9.64
C ARG A 4 5.58 -12.52 -9.21
N VAL A 5 5.47 -12.71 -7.92
CA VAL A 5 4.92 -13.94 -7.36
C VAL A 5 3.69 -13.61 -6.51
N ARG A 6 2.59 -14.30 -6.76
CA ARG A 6 1.42 -14.23 -5.90
C ARG A 6 1.65 -15.18 -4.73
N GLN A 7 1.94 -14.61 -3.56
CA GLN A 7 2.29 -15.44 -2.40
C GLN A 7 1.73 -14.92 -1.07
N HIS A 8 0.83 -13.94 -1.11
CA HIS A 8 0.35 -13.28 0.10
C HIS A 8 -1.15 -13.42 0.27
N LYS A 9 -1.59 -13.49 1.52
CA LYS A 9 -2.99 -13.42 1.92
C LYS A 9 -3.13 -12.39 3.03
N ILE A 10 -4.35 -11.89 3.19
CA ILE A 10 -4.69 -10.90 4.21
C ILE A 10 -5.64 -11.54 5.21
N ILE A 11 -5.32 -11.39 6.50
CA ILE A 11 -6.27 -11.68 7.57
C ILE A 11 -6.79 -10.33 8.06
N TYR A 12 -8.09 -10.09 7.87
CA TYR A 12 -8.73 -8.85 8.27
C TYR A 12 -8.96 -8.80 9.78
N PRO A 13 -9.26 -7.60 10.34
CA PRO A 13 -9.52 -7.47 11.80
C PRO A 13 -10.64 -8.36 12.33
N ASP A 14 -11.60 -8.74 11.48
CA ASP A 14 -12.69 -9.64 11.87
C ASP A 14 -12.31 -11.12 11.81
N GLY A 15 -11.07 -11.43 11.46
CA GLY A 15 -10.57 -12.80 11.34
C GLY A 15 -10.76 -13.44 9.98
N SER A 16 -11.47 -12.80 9.05
CA SER A 16 -11.64 -13.35 7.70
C SER A 16 -10.34 -13.28 6.92
N THR A 17 -10.15 -14.24 5.99
CA THR A 17 -8.98 -14.34 5.15
C THR A 17 -9.35 -14.07 3.69
N PHE A 18 -8.51 -13.30 3.00
CA PHE A 18 -8.68 -13.02 1.57
C PHE A 18 -7.33 -13.13 0.86
N PRO A 19 -7.21 -13.71 -0.33
CA PRO A 19 -8.25 -14.48 -1.05
C PRO A 19 -8.55 -15.81 -0.37
N ARG A 20 -9.64 -16.44 -0.78
CA ARG A 20 -10.02 -17.76 -0.28
C ARG A 20 -9.31 -18.87 -1.05
N ASP A 21 -9.37 -20.07 -0.50
CA ASP A 21 -8.84 -21.29 -1.11
C ASP A 21 -7.32 -21.21 -1.32
N ASN A 22 -6.85 -21.66 -2.48
CA ASN A 22 -5.42 -21.67 -2.81
C ASN A 22 -5.00 -20.45 -3.63
N LYS A 23 -5.75 -19.35 -3.55
CA LYS A 23 -5.44 -18.11 -4.26
C LYS A 23 -4.58 -17.21 -3.39
N PHE A 24 -3.71 -16.45 -4.04
CA PHE A 24 -2.76 -15.54 -3.37
C PHE A 24 -2.68 -14.23 -4.12
N LEU A 25 -2.14 -13.21 -3.45
CA LEU A 25 -2.02 -11.87 -3.98
C LEU A 25 -0.56 -11.50 -4.25
N PHE A 26 -0.34 -10.63 -5.21
CA PHE A 26 0.92 -9.90 -5.35
C PHE A 26 1.06 -8.88 -4.21
N LYS A 27 2.28 -8.41 -3.97
CA LYS A 27 2.52 -7.35 -2.97
C LYS A 27 1.68 -6.10 -3.22
N SER A 28 1.65 -5.61 -4.46
CA SER A 28 0.87 -4.42 -4.81
C SER A 28 -0.62 -4.62 -4.60
N GLU A 29 -1.14 -5.80 -4.91
CA GLU A 29 -2.54 -6.14 -4.65
C GLU A 29 -2.83 -6.18 -3.16
N THR A 30 -1.94 -6.77 -2.38
CA THR A 30 -2.08 -6.85 -0.92
C THR A 30 -2.18 -5.45 -0.31
N VAL A 31 -1.30 -4.55 -0.72
CA VAL A 31 -1.32 -3.16 -0.26
C VAL A 31 -2.66 -2.51 -0.62
N TRP A 32 -3.08 -2.65 -1.87
CA TRP A 32 -4.31 -2.02 -2.35
C TRP A 32 -5.54 -2.49 -1.55
N TYR A 33 -5.68 -3.79 -1.34
CA TYR A 33 -6.84 -4.33 -0.62
C TYR A 33 -6.87 -3.89 0.85
N ILE A 34 -5.72 -3.84 1.51
CA ILE A 34 -5.64 -3.38 2.90
C ILE A 34 -5.99 -1.90 2.99
N VAL A 35 -5.41 -1.07 2.13
CA VAL A 35 -5.68 0.37 2.12
C VAL A 35 -7.16 0.63 1.84
N ARG A 36 -7.75 -0.08 0.89
CA ARG A 36 -9.17 0.05 0.57
C ARG A 36 -10.05 -0.29 1.77
N ALA A 37 -9.77 -1.40 2.43
CA ALA A 37 -10.56 -1.82 3.59
C ALA A 37 -10.46 -0.79 4.73
N TYR A 38 -9.25 -0.30 4.98
CA TYR A 38 -9.03 0.71 6.02
C TYR A 38 -9.75 2.02 5.68
N SER A 39 -9.76 2.41 4.42
CA SER A 39 -10.34 3.68 3.98
C SER A 39 -11.87 3.74 4.12
N ASN A 40 -12.53 2.58 4.22
CA ASN A 40 -13.98 2.55 4.40
C ASN A 40 -14.44 3.19 5.71
N LYS A 41 -13.56 3.28 6.71
CA LYS A 41 -13.88 3.77 8.05
C LYS A 41 -12.95 4.88 8.52
N HIS A 42 -12.13 5.43 7.64
CA HIS A 42 -11.14 6.42 8.04
C HIS A 42 -11.06 7.56 7.04
N SER A 43 -10.72 8.74 7.54
CA SER A 43 -10.50 9.92 6.70
C SER A 43 -9.22 9.79 5.89
N TYR A 44 -9.12 10.62 4.84
CA TYR A 44 -7.90 10.66 4.04
C TYR A 44 -6.68 10.96 4.89
N ASP A 45 -6.76 11.91 5.82
CA ASP A 45 -5.64 12.27 6.69
C ASP A 45 -5.20 11.11 7.57
N GLU A 46 -6.15 10.32 8.08
CA GLU A 46 -5.83 9.14 8.87
C GLU A 46 -5.12 8.08 8.02
N ILE A 47 -5.58 7.87 6.78
CA ILE A 47 -4.98 6.91 5.86
C ILE A 47 -3.55 7.33 5.53
N VAL A 48 -3.35 8.59 5.19
CA VAL A 48 -2.02 9.15 4.90
C VAL A 48 -1.10 9.02 6.12
N GLY A 49 -1.61 9.35 7.30
CA GLY A 49 -0.83 9.30 8.53
C GLY A 49 -0.33 7.90 8.87
N LEU A 50 -1.11 6.87 8.53
CA LEU A 50 -0.70 5.49 8.79
C LEU A 50 0.23 4.94 7.71
N PHE A 51 -0.08 5.17 6.43
CA PHE A 51 0.58 4.45 5.34
C PHE A 51 1.69 5.23 4.62
N ASN A 52 1.62 6.55 4.53
CA ASN A 52 2.68 7.29 3.82
C ASN A 52 4.06 7.16 4.49
N PRO A 53 4.19 7.13 5.84
CA PRO A 53 5.50 6.96 6.46
C PRO A 53 6.25 5.69 6.06
N VAL A 54 5.55 4.66 5.57
CA VAL A 54 6.22 3.41 5.18
C VAL A 54 7.13 3.60 3.95
N ARG A 55 6.91 4.65 3.15
CA ARG A 55 7.72 4.94 1.97
C ARG A 55 8.63 6.14 2.14
N ASP A 56 8.37 6.97 3.12
CA ASP A 56 9.28 8.03 3.51
C ASP A 56 10.42 7.39 4.29
N SER A 57 11.38 6.86 3.55
CA SER A 57 12.43 6.02 4.12
C SER A 57 13.07 6.68 5.34
N ASP A 58 14.21 7.29 5.17
CA ASP A 58 14.93 7.93 6.26
C ASP A 58 15.09 9.43 6.02
N GLY A 59 14.32 9.97 5.11
CA GLY A 59 14.42 11.37 4.73
C GLY A 59 15.58 11.67 3.80
N THR A 60 16.29 10.65 3.33
CA THR A 60 17.43 10.87 2.42
C THR A 60 16.99 11.11 0.98
N GLY A 61 15.73 10.84 0.65
CA GLY A 61 15.21 10.96 -0.70
C GLY A 61 15.71 9.89 -1.64
N ARG A 62 16.25 8.81 -1.14
CA ARG A 62 16.78 7.72 -1.95
C ARG A 62 15.67 6.75 -2.35
N GLY A 63 15.68 6.36 -3.61
CA GLY A 63 14.90 5.25 -4.14
C GLY A 63 13.39 5.35 -4.02
N TYR A 64 12.88 5.64 -2.86
CA TYR A 64 11.46 5.61 -2.56
C TYR A 64 10.95 6.99 -2.16
N GLN A 65 11.04 7.93 -3.09
CA GLN A 65 10.59 9.29 -2.86
C GLN A 65 9.08 9.45 -3.01
N ASN A 66 8.43 8.46 -3.63
CA ASN A 66 7.01 8.53 -3.91
C ASN A 66 6.20 8.03 -2.72
N ASP A 67 5.18 8.78 -2.34
CA ASP A 67 4.31 8.40 -1.25
C ASP A 67 3.60 7.08 -1.54
N CYS A 68 3.14 6.41 -0.48
CA CYS A 68 2.29 5.23 -0.60
C CYS A 68 0.93 5.62 -1.20
N ILE A 69 0.40 6.76 -0.79
CA ILE A 69 -0.93 7.23 -1.13
C ILE A 69 -0.81 8.67 -1.61
N MET A 70 -1.53 9.00 -2.68
CA MET A 70 -1.57 10.35 -3.22
C MET A 70 -2.97 10.62 -3.75
N LYS A 71 -3.44 11.86 -3.60
CA LYS A 71 -4.72 12.25 -4.21
C LYS A 71 -4.65 12.05 -5.71
N GLU A 72 -5.74 11.56 -6.29
CA GLU A 72 -5.80 11.23 -7.71
C GLU A 72 -5.31 12.38 -8.60
N ASN A 73 -5.76 13.60 -8.30
CA ASN A 73 -5.44 14.77 -9.11
C ASN A 73 -4.05 15.37 -8.83
N ASP A 74 -3.36 14.88 -7.81
CA ASP A 74 -2.04 15.39 -7.42
C ASP A 74 -0.90 14.54 -8.00
N VAL A 75 -1.19 13.41 -8.63
CA VAL A 75 -0.16 12.54 -9.18
C VAL A 75 0.46 13.18 -10.42
N PRO A 76 1.76 13.49 -10.39
CA PRO A 76 2.43 14.02 -11.59
C PRO A 76 2.42 13.01 -12.73
N GLU A 77 2.40 13.50 -13.95
CA GLU A 77 2.35 12.64 -15.14
C GLU A 77 3.46 11.60 -15.14
N ASN A 78 4.67 12.00 -14.76
CA ASN A 78 5.82 11.10 -14.73
C ASN A 78 5.75 10.02 -13.64
N LEU A 79 4.82 10.12 -12.71
CA LEU A 79 4.63 9.15 -11.63
C LEU A 79 3.37 8.29 -11.81
N MET A 80 2.57 8.53 -12.85
CA MET A 80 1.31 7.79 -13.01
C MET A 80 1.52 6.29 -13.18
N THR A 81 2.66 5.85 -13.72
CA THR A 81 2.99 4.43 -13.83
C THR A 81 3.34 3.79 -12.49
N ARG A 82 3.60 4.58 -11.47
CA ARG A 82 3.92 4.09 -10.12
C ARG A 82 2.70 3.94 -9.24
N PHE A 83 1.55 4.45 -9.68
CA PHE A 83 0.30 4.39 -8.92
C PHE A 83 -0.76 3.62 -9.68
N ASN A 84 -1.66 2.99 -8.95
CA ASN A 84 -2.75 2.21 -9.52
C ASN A 84 -3.89 3.15 -9.94
N MET A 85 -3.68 3.87 -11.04
CA MET A 85 -4.61 4.91 -11.52
C MET A 85 -5.96 4.35 -11.94
N ASP A 86 -6.03 3.06 -12.31
CA ASP A 86 -7.27 2.41 -12.74
C ASP A 86 -8.13 1.95 -11.57
N ARG A 87 -7.63 2.03 -10.35
CA ARG A 87 -8.31 1.53 -9.16
C ARG A 87 -8.33 2.58 -8.06
N VAL A 88 -8.98 3.68 -8.34
CA VAL A 88 -9.11 4.80 -7.40
C VAL A 88 -9.94 4.37 -6.19
N ILE A 89 -9.49 4.78 -5.01
CA ILE A 89 -10.19 4.53 -3.76
C ILE A 89 -10.75 5.86 -3.25
N THR A 90 -11.92 5.79 -2.62
CA THR A 90 -12.52 6.97 -1.99
C THR A 90 -12.53 6.75 -0.48
N SER A 91 -11.98 7.69 0.27
CA SER A 91 -11.97 7.65 1.73
C SER A 91 -13.35 7.91 2.30
N GLU A 92 -13.51 7.68 3.61
CA GLU A 92 -14.78 7.93 4.30
C GLU A 92 -15.25 9.38 4.14
N ASP A 93 -14.30 10.32 4.10
CA ASP A 93 -14.60 11.74 3.93
C ASP A 93 -14.68 12.18 2.45
N GLY A 94 -14.72 11.24 1.52
CA GLY A 94 -14.99 11.52 0.12
C GLY A 94 -13.78 11.91 -0.73
N VAL A 95 -12.56 11.76 -0.23
CA VAL A 95 -11.35 12.09 -0.97
C VAL A 95 -10.94 10.93 -1.88
N ARG A 96 -10.75 11.20 -3.17
CA ARG A 96 -10.31 10.20 -4.14
C ARG A 96 -8.78 10.15 -4.17
N PHE A 97 -8.23 8.96 -4.03
CA PHE A 97 -6.78 8.76 -3.99
C PHE A 97 -6.38 7.44 -4.65
N VAL A 98 -5.09 7.33 -4.93
CA VAL A 98 -4.50 6.14 -5.56
C VAL A 98 -3.36 5.60 -4.71
N VAL A 99 -3.04 4.33 -4.91
CA VAL A 99 -2.05 3.61 -4.12
C VAL A 99 -0.85 3.25 -4.99
N ASN A 100 0.34 3.41 -4.43
CA ASN A 100 1.59 3.08 -5.09
C ASN A 100 1.69 1.58 -5.37
N THR A 101 2.23 1.21 -6.52
CA THR A 101 2.36 -0.18 -6.95
C THR A 101 3.79 -0.73 -6.80
N ASN A 102 4.74 0.09 -6.40
CA ASN A 102 6.15 -0.29 -6.36
C ASN A 102 6.56 -0.81 -4.98
N TRP A 103 6.47 -2.11 -4.80
CA TRP A 103 6.77 -2.80 -3.53
C TRP A 103 7.85 -3.87 -3.69
N GLY A 104 8.73 -3.71 -4.66
CA GLY A 104 9.79 -4.66 -4.93
C GLY A 104 10.87 -4.69 -3.85
N THR A 105 11.81 -5.61 -4.03
CA THR A 105 12.95 -5.75 -3.13
C THR A 105 13.78 -4.46 -3.15
N PRO A 106 14.15 -3.91 -1.97
CA PRO A 106 14.93 -2.69 -1.93
C PRO A 106 16.36 -2.92 -2.44
N VAL A 107 16.97 -1.86 -2.94
CA VAL A 107 18.40 -1.85 -3.20
C VAL A 107 19.14 -1.86 -1.86
N ALA A 108 20.33 -2.43 -1.84
CA ALA A 108 21.13 -2.50 -0.62
C ALA A 108 21.29 -1.11 0.01
N GLY A 109 20.97 -1.01 1.29
CA GLY A 109 21.02 0.24 2.05
C GLY A 109 19.71 1.04 2.07
N ASP A 110 18.73 0.66 1.25
CA ASP A 110 17.44 1.32 1.26
C ASP A 110 16.50 0.67 2.27
N LYS A 111 15.51 1.44 2.72
CA LYS A 111 14.49 0.94 3.62
C LYS A 111 13.62 -0.10 2.93
N ASP A 112 13.31 -1.18 3.65
CA ASP A 112 12.37 -2.19 3.16
C ASP A 112 10.93 -1.70 3.39
N CYS A 113 10.38 -1.04 2.38
CA CYS A 113 9.04 -0.47 2.45
C CYS A 113 7.96 -1.54 2.59
N TRP A 114 8.18 -2.73 2.04
CA TRP A 114 7.24 -3.83 2.19
C TRP A 114 7.10 -4.26 3.65
N GLN A 115 8.23 -4.43 4.35
CA GLN A 115 8.19 -4.79 5.77
C GLN A 115 7.61 -3.66 6.62
N ALA A 116 7.90 -2.42 6.29
CA ALA A 116 7.31 -1.27 6.96
C ALA A 116 5.79 -1.22 6.77
N PHE A 117 5.32 -1.54 5.56
CA PHE A 117 3.89 -1.61 5.28
C PHE A 117 3.21 -2.72 6.10
N ILE A 118 3.81 -3.91 6.15
CA ILE A 118 3.26 -5.01 6.95
C ILE A 118 3.11 -4.59 8.42
N SER A 119 4.11 -3.90 8.95
CA SER A 119 4.07 -3.40 10.34
C SER A 119 2.95 -2.37 10.55
N ALA A 120 2.78 -1.45 9.62
CA ALA A 120 1.70 -0.44 9.69
C ALA A 120 0.33 -1.12 9.60
N ALA A 121 0.18 -2.07 8.69
CA ALA A 121 -1.07 -2.82 8.52
C ALA A 121 -1.41 -3.59 9.79
N LYS A 122 -0.42 -4.18 10.43
CA LYS A 122 -0.61 -4.93 11.68
C LYS A 122 -1.13 -4.02 12.79
N LYS A 123 -0.63 -2.80 12.90
CA LYS A 123 -1.14 -1.83 13.86
C LYS A 123 -2.61 -1.52 13.64
N ALA A 124 -3.07 -1.58 12.40
CA ALA A 124 -4.47 -1.36 12.05
C ALA A 124 -5.33 -2.63 12.15
N GLY A 125 -4.74 -3.77 12.53
CA GLY A 125 -5.46 -5.03 12.69
C GLY A 125 -5.40 -5.97 11.50
N TYR A 126 -4.60 -5.67 10.47
CA TYR A 126 -4.46 -6.51 9.27
C TYR A 126 -3.17 -7.32 9.35
N THR A 127 -3.27 -8.62 9.13
CA THR A 127 -2.09 -9.51 9.10
C THR A 127 -1.84 -9.97 7.68
N VAL A 128 -0.59 -9.88 7.22
CA VAL A 128 -0.18 -10.41 5.93
C VAL A 128 0.53 -11.74 6.16
N VAL A 129 0.07 -12.77 5.48
CA VAL A 129 0.67 -14.11 5.58
C VAL A 129 1.21 -14.59 4.23
#